data_3f12172bd213641c29cd1c2c6e2f7632
#
_entry.id   3f12172bd213641c29cd1c2c6e2f7632
#
_cell.length_a   1.000
_cell.length_b   1.000
_cell.length_c   1.000
_cell.angle_alpha   90.00
_cell.angle_beta   90.00
_cell.angle_gamma   90.00
#
_symmetry.space_group_name_H-M   'P 1'
#
loop_
_entity.id
_entity.type
_entity.pdbx_description
1 polymer ?
#
loop_
_entity_poly.entity_id
_entity_poly.type
_entity_poly.pdbx_seq_one_letter_code
_entity_poly.pdbx_strand_id
1 'polypeptide(L)'
;KSTVDSLAGFSLNPLRLWDSMTGGSEVSPTVDVDQAKLRKTVDSLVDASVNTPTNASIEFDGVTPKTTKAKKGLDLDREEASKKIAQKMLEGKTIPLPVNEKEPDIKDSEAQRALKDLAKPLVSGNLTVKVGSATVTLTPKQLVSVTKFVASDGELKLKLDPEKLSDVVRKGAPTLLKEGKDAKIEIVDHTTPKVVPSEDGVGFDEGKLAESAAEAATTGDRKVEIATKSVPAKFTTEDAEKMGVKEVVSSIETPLTNDAVRTTNLKVGTQKVANTLVKPDEEFSLLKALGPIDAAHGFVSSGVVANGFNSTALGGGLSQLSTNTFNLGYRAGFVDV
;
A
#
# COMPACT_ATOMS: atom_id res chain seq x y z
N LYS A 1 -36.58 35.71 -30.51
CA LYS A 1 -36.54 36.90 -31.43
C LYS A 1 -37.44 36.66 -32.67
N SER A 2 -37.34 35.54 -33.39
CA SER A 2 -38.14 35.31 -34.64
C SER A 2 -39.66 35.24 -34.38
N THR A 3 -40.12 34.76 -33.24
CA THR A 3 -41.55 34.65 -32.91
C THR A 3 -42.15 36.00 -32.52
N VAL A 4 -41.36 36.87 -31.87
CA VAL A 4 -41.81 38.21 -31.51
C VAL A 4 -41.85 39.10 -32.75
N ASP A 5 -40.84 38.98 -33.65
CA ASP A 5 -40.77 39.74 -34.88
C ASP A 5 -41.94 39.36 -35.87
N SER A 6 -42.39 38.11 -35.84
CA SER A 6 -43.54 37.70 -36.69
C SER A 6 -44.91 38.18 -36.15
N LEU A 7 -44.98 38.53 -34.87
CA LEU A 7 -46.21 38.99 -34.22
C LEU A 7 -46.24 40.54 -34.11
N ALA A 8 -45.11 41.25 -34.22
CA ALA A 8 -44.98 42.69 -34.14
C ALA A 8 -45.23 43.38 -35.51
N GLY A 9 -45.44 42.63 -36.59
CA GLY A 9 -45.77 43.18 -37.89
C GLY A 9 -47.13 43.87 -37.92
N PHE A 10 -47.11 45.17 -38.21
CA PHE A 10 -48.35 45.95 -38.40
C PHE A 10 -49.16 45.33 -39.53
N SER A 11 -50.30 44.72 -39.15
CA SER A 11 -51.21 44.11 -40.14
C SER A 11 -52.56 44.84 -40.11
N LEU A 12 -52.95 45.39 -41.27
CA LEU A 12 -54.29 46.02 -41.50
C LEU A 12 -55.41 44.98 -41.63
N ASN A 13 -55.19 43.70 -41.27
CA ASN A 13 -56.21 42.68 -41.32
C ASN A 13 -57.17 42.90 -40.15
N PRO A 14 -58.50 43.16 -40.40
CA PRO A 14 -59.48 43.49 -39.36
C PRO A 14 -59.67 42.36 -38.36
N LEU A 15 -59.44 41.13 -38.69
CA LEU A 15 -59.46 39.98 -37.73
C LEU A 15 -58.33 40.01 -36.72
N ARG A 16 -57.18 40.48 -37.13
CA ARG A 16 -56.01 40.61 -36.19
C ARG A 16 -56.14 41.83 -35.27
N LEU A 17 -56.81 42.89 -35.75
CA LEU A 17 -57.12 44.05 -34.93
C LEU A 17 -58.19 43.68 -33.88
N TRP A 18 -59.14 42.84 -34.22
CA TRP A 18 -60.16 42.35 -33.28
C TRP A 18 -59.51 41.47 -32.20
N ASP A 19 -58.66 40.51 -32.55
CA ASP A 19 -57.92 39.67 -31.62
C ASP A 19 -57.02 40.48 -30.65
N SER A 20 -56.44 41.58 -31.12
CA SER A 20 -55.64 42.44 -30.25
C SER A 20 -56.47 43.32 -29.28
N MET A 21 -57.75 43.55 -29.58
CA MET A 21 -58.71 44.29 -28.77
C MET A 21 -59.49 43.44 -27.76
N THR A 22 -59.65 42.13 -28.03
CA THR A 22 -60.54 41.28 -27.24
C THR A 22 -59.83 40.27 -26.32
N GLY A 23 -58.53 40.22 -26.35
CA GLY A 23 -57.72 39.34 -25.50
C GLY A 23 -56.50 38.85 -26.26
N GLY A 24 -55.35 39.25 -25.84
CA GLY A 24 -54.10 38.96 -26.54
C GLY A 24 -53.91 37.45 -26.78
N SER A 25 -53.34 37.12 -27.92
CA SER A 25 -52.93 35.75 -28.23
C SER A 25 -51.94 35.29 -27.17
N GLU A 26 -52.26 34.26 -26.45
CA GLU A 26 -51.29 33.60 -25.54
C GLU A 26 -50.16 33.05 -26.41
N VAL A 27 -49.04 33.72 -26.39
CA VAL A 27 -47.85 33.25 -27.07
C VAL A 27 -47.06 32.41 -26.07
N SER A 28 -47.10 31.11 -26.24
CA SER A 28 -46.22 30.23 -25.50
C SER A 28 -44.77 30.47 -25.95
N PRO A 29 -43.91 30.88 -25.07
CA PRO A 29 -42.49 31.06 -25.44
C PRO A 29 -41.88 29.73 -25.88
N THR A 30 -41.35 29.72 -27.09
CA THR A 30 -40.53 28.61 -27.57
C THR A 30 -39.10 28.83 -27.05
N VAL A 31 -38.64 27.90 -26.28
CA VAL A 31 -37.27 27.92 -25.75
C VAL A 31 -36.45 26.97 -26.59
N ASP A 32 -35.40 27.52 -27.20
CA ASP A 32 -34.38 26.71 -27.84
C ASP A 32 -33.33 26.35 -26.75
N VAL A 33 -33.24 25.07 -26.41
CA VAL A 33 -32.38 24.56 -25.34
C VAL A 33 -31.08 24.07 -25.96
N ASP A 34 -29.97 24.68 -25.58
CA ASP A 34 -28.65 24.18 -25.90
C ASP A 34 -28.44 22.80 -25.25
N GLN A 35 -28.61 21.76 -26.03
CA GLN A 35 -28.55 20.37 -25.60
C GLN A 35 -27.17 20.01 -25.03
N ALA A 36 -26.10 20.63 -25.52
CA ALA A 36 -24.74 20.36 -25.03
C ALA A 36 -24.51 20.93 -23.61
N LYS A 37 -25.02 22.16 -23.38
CA LYS A 37 -24.96 22.76 -22.03
C LYS A 37 -25.89 22.05 -21.06
N LEU A 38 -27.07 21.66 -21.50
CA LEU A 38 -28.01 20.91 -20.66
C LEU A 38 -27.43 19.58 -20.22
N ARG A 39 -26.80 18.82 -21.11
CA ARG A 39 -26.12 17.57 -20.77
C ARG A 39 -25.02 17.79 -19.73
N LYS A 40 -24.15 18.80 -19.93
CA LYS A 40 -23.10 19.12 -18.94
C LYS A 40 -23.68 19.47 -17.57
N THR A 41 -24.79 20.20 -17.53
CA THR A 41 -25.46 20.54 -16.26
C THR A 41 -26.04 19.29 -15.61
N VAL A 42 -26.69 18.42 -16.37
CA VAL A 42 -27.22 17.15 -15.87
C VAL A 42 -26.09 16.24 -15.36
N ASP A 43 -24.96 16.17 -16.08
CA ASP A 43 -23.78 15.40 -15.64
C ASP A 43 -23.21 15.94 -14.33
N SER A 44 -23.15 17.27 -14.15
CA SER A 44 -22.70 17.87 -12.88
C SER A 44 -23.64 17.60 -11.70
N LEU A 45 -24.94 17.45 -11.97
CA LEU A 45 -25.93 17.06 -10.95
C LEU A 45 -25.78 15.58 -10.55
N VAL A 46 -25.38 14.72 -11.50
CA VAL A 46 -25.11 13.30 -11.22
C VAL A 46 -23.95 13.16 -10.22
N ASP A 47 -22.87 13.87 -10.45
CA ASP A 47 -21.68 13.80 -9.57
C ASP A 47 -21.97 14.27 -8.13
N ALA A 48 -22.93 15.17 -7.96
CA ALA A 48 -23.34 15.69 -6.65
C ALA A 48 -24.43 14.86 -5.95
N SER A 49 -25.25 14.11 -6.69
CA SER A 49 -26.49 13.48 -6.19
C SER A 49 -26.52 11.95 -6.25
N VAL A 50 -25.54 11.31 -6.90
CA VAL A 50 -25.53 9.85 -7.03
C VAL A 50 -25.00 9.17 -5.77
N ASN A 51 -25.86 8.46 -5.07
CA ASN A 51 -25.46 7.53 -4.02
C ASN A 51 -24.97 6.22 -4.65
N THR A 52 -23.66 5.99 -4.60
CA THR A 52 -23.07 4.72 -5.01
C THR A 52 -23.66 3.58 -4.17
N PRO A 53 -24.10 2.47 -4.77
CA PRO A 53 -24.57 1.33 -4.00
C PRO A 53 -23.46 0.83 -3.09
N THR A 54 -23.83 0.42 -1.90
CA THR A 54 -22.90 -0.19 -0.94
C THR A 54 -23.17 -1.67 -0.88
N ASN A 55 -22.14 -2.46 -1.13
CA ASN A 55 -22.23 -3.92 -1.06
C ASN A 55 -22.42 -4.38 0.39
N ALA A 56 -23.19 -5.45 0.57
CA ALA A 56 -23.15 -6.21 1.81
C ALA A 56 -21.74 -6.81 1.97
N SER A 57 -21.26 -6.94 3.19
CA SER A 57 -19.94 -7.49 3.49
C SER A 57 -19.94 -8.28 4.79
N ILE A 58 -18.80 -8.87 5.12
CA ILE A 58 -18.57 -9.54 6.39
C ILE A 58 -17.49 -8.78 7.15
N GLU A 59 -17.77 -8.51 8.41
CA GLU A 59 -16.85 -7.92 9.37
C GLU A 59 -16.69 -8.84 10.58
N PHE A 60 -15.56 -8.72 11.25
CA PHE A 60 -15.28 -9.48 12.48
C PHE A 60 -15.24 -8.54 13.68
N ASP A 61 -15.98 -8.90 14.72
CA ASP A 61 -15.86 -8.33 16.06
C ASP A 61 -15.07 -9.31 16.93
N GLY A 62 -13.77 -9.08 17.05
CA GLY A 62 -12.84 -10.10 17.54
C GLY A 62 -12.79 -11.30 16.61
N VAL A 63 -13.35 -12.43 17.04
CA VAL A 63 -13.50 -13.65 16.22
C VAL A 63 -14.95 -13.93 15.84
N THR A 64 -15.87 -13.03 16.14
CA THR A 64 -17.29 -13.19 15.82
C THR A 64 -17.61 -12.55 14.49
N PRO A 65 -17.98 -13.32 13.45
CA PRO A 65 -18.33 -12.75 12.15
C PRO A 65 -19.74 -12.17 12.18
N LYS A 66 -19.90 -10.99 11.55
CA LYS A 66 -21.18 -10.27 11.38
C LYS A 66 -21.30 -9.83 9.92
N THR A 67 -22.55 -9.73 9.43
CA THR A 67 -22.80 -9.15 8.11
C THR A 67 -23.11 -7.66 8.23
N THR A 68 -22.60 -6.87 7.30
CA THR A 68 -23.07 -5.51 7.05
C THR A 68 -24.13 -5.54 5.93
N LYS A 69 -25.14 -4.67 6.06
CA LYS A 69 -26.23 -4.63 5.08
C LYS A 69 -25.82 -3.90 3.81
N ALA A 70 -26.31 -4.41 2.70
CA ALA A 70 -26.27 -3.72 1.42
C ALA A 70 -27.16 -2.48 1.43
N LYS A 71 -26.78 -1.48 0.63
CA LYS A 71 -27.62 -0.30 0.37
C LYS A 71 -27.69 -0.11 -1.14
N LYS A 72 -28.91 0.08 -1.63
CA LYS A 72 -29.10 0.46 -3.02
C LYS A 72 -28.52 1.85 -3.26
N GLY A 73 -27.92 2.04 -4.40
CA GLY A 73 -27.57 3.35 -4.91
C GLY A 73 -28.73 3.96 -5.71
N LEU A 74 -28.55 5.20 -6.09
CA LEU A 74 -29.47 5.90 -7.01
C LEU A 74 -28.68 6.33 -8.23
N ASP A 75 -29.21 6.07 -9.41
CA ASP A 75 -28.65 6.54 -10.68
C ASP A 75 -29.66 7.46 -11.37
N LEU A 76 -29.20 8.65 -11.78
CA LEU A 76 -30.03 9.60 -12.47
C LEU A 76 -30.23 9.16 -13.93
N ASP A 77 -31.50 9.02 -14.34
CA ASP A 77 -31.83 8.87 -15.75
C ASP A 77 -31.54 10.18 -16.49
N ARG A 78 -30.35 10.26 -17.10
CA ARG A 78 -29.85 11.49 -17.74
C ARG A 78 -30.70 11.94 -18.91
N GLU A 79 -31.26 11.01 -19.66
CA GLU A 79 -32.08 11.32 -20.82
C GLU A 79 -33.44 11.88 -20.39
N GLU A 80 -34.12 11.19 -19.49
CA GLU A 80 -35.42 11.61 -18.97
C GLU A 80 -35.28 12.90 -18.10
N ALA A 81 -34.20 13.05 -17.36
CA ALA A 81 -33.89 14.27 -16.62
C ALA A 81 -33.71 15.48 -17.55
N SER A 82 -32.98 15.30 -18.65
CA SER A 82 -32.76 16.37 -19.64
C SER A 82 -34.09 16.77 -20.28
N LYS A 83 -34.96 15.81 -20.62
CA LYS A 83 -36.31 16.09 -21.18
C LYS A 83 -37.17 16.85 -20.19
N LYS A 84 -37.22 16.42 -18.92
CA LYS A 84 -38.02 17.10 -17.87
C LYS A 84 -37.51 18.51 -17.56
N ILE A 85 -36.22 18.71 -17.53
CA ILE A 85 -35.64 20.03 -17.31
C ILE A 85 -36.00 20.93 -18.49
N ALA A 86 -35.81 20.50 -19.75
CA ALA A 86 -36.16 21.29 -20.93
C ALA A 86 -37.64 21.70 -20.97
N GLN A 87 -38.56 20.82 -20.53
CA GLN A 87 -39.99 21.08 -20.52
C GLN A 87 -40.42 22.02 -19.39
N LYS A 88 -39.81 21.92 -18.21
CA LYS A 88 -40.32 22.58 -17.00
C LYS A 88 -39.44 23.73 -16.51
N MET A 89 -38.31 24.03 -17.13
CA MET A 89 -37.38 25.07 -16.70
C MET A 89 -37.96 26.46 -16.60
N LEU A 90 -39.03 26.73 -17.36
CA LEU A 90 -39.74 28.04 -17.34
C LEU A 90 -40.80 28.17 -16.27
N GLU A 91 -41.18 27.06 -15.61
CA GLU A 91 -42.23 27.08 -14.59
C GLU A 91 -41.73 27.69 -13.26
N GLY A 92 -40.44 27.89 -13.07
CA GLY A 92 -39.86 28.45 -11.85
C GLY A 92 -40.10 27.58 -10.59
N LYS A 93 -40.40 26.30 -10.77
CA LYS A 93 -40.69 25.35 -9.68
C LYS A 93 -39.57 24.30 -9.59
N THR A 94 -39.52 23.65 -8.44
CA THR A 94 -38.59 22.50 -8.23
C THR A 94 -39.00 21.37 -9.20
N ILE A 95 -38.03 20.88 -9.99
CA ILE A 95 -38.24 19.82 -10.97
C ILE A 95 -37.75 18.50 -10.33
N PRO A 96 -38.65 17.56 -10.01
CA PRO A 96 -38.25 16.24 -9.53
C PRO A 96 -37.61 15.46 -10.69
N LEU A 97 -36.34 15.13 -10.52
CA LEU A 97 -35.60 14.37 -11.52
C LEU A 97 -35.87 12.86 -11.37
N PRO A 98 -35.94 12.11 -12.45
CA PRO A 98 -36.12 10.67 -12.41
C PRO A 98 -34.82 10.01 -11.97
N VAL A 99 -34.90 9.19 -10.95
CA VAL A 99 -33.80 8.39 -10.45
C VAL A 99 -34.19 6.91 -10.54
N ASN A 100 -33.23 6.10 -10.99
CA ASN A 100 -33.35 4.65 -11.01
C ASN A 100 -32.58 4.09 -9.80
N GLU A 101 -33.12 3.05 -9.18
CA GLU A 101 -32.37 2.33 -8.15
C GLU A 101 -31.26 1.50 -8.81
N LYS A 102 -30.05 1.60 -8.27
CA LYS A 102 -28.93 0.76 -8.64
C LYS A 102 -28.71 -0.28 -7.57
N GLU A 103 -28.83 -1.53 -7.93
CA GLU A 103 -28.61 -2.64 -7.02
C GLU A 103 -27.10 -2.76 -6.66
N PRO A 104 -26.76 -3.14 -5.44
CA PRO A 104 -25.39 -3.49 -5.07
C PRO A 104 -24.98 -4.80 -5.72
N ASP A 105 -23.71 -4.96 -6.06
CA ASP A 105 -23.18 -6.19 -6.63
C ASP A 105 -23.28 -7.36 -5.64
N ILE A 106 -23.08 -7.09 -4.35
CA ILE A 106 -23.24 -8.07 -3.27
C ILE A 106 -24.48 -7.74 -2.45
N LYS A 107 -25.46 -8.62 -2.51
CA LYS A 107 -26.73 -8.51 -1.77
C LYS A 107 -26.62 -9.11 -0.36
N ASP A 108 -27.57 -8.78 0.51
CA ASP A 108 -27.66 -9.33 1.87
C ASP A 108 -27.72 -10.87 1.90
N SER A 109 -28.37 -11.49 0.91
CA SER A 109 -28.45 -12.95 0.79
C SER A 109 -27.08 -13.58 0.58
N GLU A 110 -26.23 -12.95 -0.24
CA GLU A 110 -24.87 -13.41 -0.47
C GLU A 110 -23.98 -13.24 0.78
N ALA A 111 -24.10 -12.12 1.49
CA ALA A 111 -23.39 -11.95 2.76
C ALA A 111 -23.82 -13.00 3.80
N GLN A 112 -25.10 -13.38 3.84
CA GLN A 112 -25.59 -14.44 4.70
C GLN A 112 -25.04 -15.83 4.30
N ARG A 113 -24.95 -16.12 2.98
CA ARG A 113 -24.31 -17.33 2.48
C ARG A 113 -22.84 -17.38 2.91
N ALA A 114 -22.09 -16.31 2.63
CA ALA A 114 -20.68 -16.22 2.94
C ALA A 114 -20.41 -16.25 4.47
N LEU A 115 -21.32 -15.68 5.28
CA LEU A 115 -21.27 -15.80 6.73
C LEU A 115 -21.37 -17.25 7.17
N LYS A 116 -22.33 -18.01 6.62
CA LYS A 116 -22.60 -19.39 6.97
C LYS A 116 -21.49 -20.32 6.47
N ASP A 117 -21.13 -20.18 5.19
CA ASP A 117 -20.33 -21.17 4.48
C ASP A 117 -18.81 -20.88 4.53
N LEU A 118 -18.43 -19.62 4.80
CA LEU A 118 -17.02 -19.20 4.82
C LEU A 118 -16.59 -18.66 6.18
N ALA A 119 -17.27 -17.64 6.71
CA ALA A 119 -16.79 -16.93 7.90
C ALA A 119 -16.95 -17.73 9.20
N LYS A 120 -18.09 -18.41 9.40
CA LYS A 120 -18.29 -19.27 10.58
C LYS A 120 -17.35 -20.48 10.59
N PRO A 121 -17.18 -21.23 9.48
CA PRO A 121 -16.18 -22.29 9.43
C PRO A 121 -14.75 -21.79 9.68
N LEU A 122 -14.37 -20.64 9.10
CA LEU A 122 -13.04 -20.06 9.32
C LEU A 122 -12.66 -19.97 10.80
N VAL A 123 -13.58 -19.52 11.65
CA VAL A 123 -13.34 -19.28 13.08
C VAL A 123 -13.76 -20.44 13.97
N SER A 124 -14.22 -21.56 13.42
CA SER A 124 -14.76 -22.69 14.20
C SER A 124 -13.72 -23.44 15.02
N GLY A 125 -12.43 -23.23 14.75
CA GLY A 125 -11.33 -23.86 15.48
C GLY A 125 -9.96 -23.48 14.91
N ASN A 126 -8.92 -24.10 15.44
CA ASN A 126 -7.55 -23.89 14.96
C ASN A 126 -7.33 -24.56 13.60
N LEU A 127 -6.44 -23.98 12.80
CA LEU A 127 -5.94 -24.57 11.56
C LEU A 127 -4.49 -25.04 11.78
N THR A 128 -4.21 -26.26 11.44
CA THR A 128 -2.86 -26.85 11.55
C THR A 128 -2.16 -26.75 10.21
N VAL A 129 -1.02 -26.07 10.16
CA VAL A 129 -0.16 -25.93 8.98
C VAL A 129 1.12 -26.71 9.22
N LYS A 130 1.36 -27.72 8.39
CA LYS A 130 2.61 -28.48 8.37
C LYS A 130 3.48 -27.93 7.25
N VAL A 131 4.68 -27.47 7.59
CA VAL A 131 5.68 -26.96 6.65
C VAL A 131 6.95 -27.79 6.84
N GLY A 132 7.25 -28.66 5.89
CA GLY A 132 8.35 -29.63 6.05
C GLY A 132 8.17 -30.48 7.30
N SER A 133 9.11 -30.40 8.25
CA SER A 133 9.06 -31.10 9.55
C SER A 133 8.37 -30.32 10.65
N ALA A 134 8.09 -29.03 10.47
CA ALA A 134 7.48 -28.19 11.48
C ALA A 134 5.95 -28.20 11.35
N THR A 135 5.28 -28.06 12.51
CA THR A 135 3.83 -27.92 12.60
C THR A 135 3.50 -26.62 13.32
N VAL A 136 2.74 -25.77 12.67
CA VAL A 136 2.27 -24.48 13.22
C VAL A 136 0.76 -24.52 13.37
N THR A 137 0.27 -24.10 14.52
CA THR A 137 -1.16 -24.00 14.78
C THR A 137 -1.61 -22.55 14.72
N LEU A 138 -2.51 -22.26 13.80
CA LEU A 138 -3.11 -20.94 13.62
C LEU A 138 -4.42 -20.88 14.40
N THR A 139 -4.52 -19.92 15.30
CA THR A 139 -5.74 -19.67 16.07
C THR A 139 -6.79 -18.93 15.23
N PRO A 140 -8.08 -18.98 15.58
CA PRO A 140 -9.12 -18.19 14.92
C PRO A 140 -8.79 -16.69 14.86
N LYS A 141 -8.19 -16.13 15.91
CA LYS A 141 -7.78 -14.73 15.95
C LYS A 141 -6.72 -14.41 14.91
N GLN A 142 -5.74 -15.30 14.72
CA GLN A 142 -4.72 -15.14 13.68
C GLN A 142 -5.32 -15.29 12.28
N LEU A 143 -6.22 -16.27 12.08
CA LEU A 143 -6.92 -16.43 10.81
C LEU A 143 -7.73 -15.18 10.43
N VAL A 144 -8.49 -14.61 11.36
CA VAL A 144 -9.23 -13.35 11.14
C VAL A 144 -8.29 -12.21 10.76
N SER A 145 -7.14 -12.09 11.42
CA SER A 145 -6.21 -10.97 11.18
C SER A 145 -5.60 -10.96 9.77
N VAL A 146 -5.61 -12.09 9.10
CA VAL A 146 -5.07 -12.25 7.73
C VAL A 146 -6.17 -12.43 6.68
N THR A 147 -7.46 -12.39 7.08
CA THR A 147 -8.60 -12.65 6.21
C THR A 147 -9.11 -11.38 5.56
N LYS A 148 -9.51 -11.49 4.29
CA LYS A 148 -10.27 -10.49 3.54
C LYS A 148 -11.40 -11.18 2.77
N PHE A 149 -12.57 -10.52 2.71
CA PHE A 149 -13.64 -10.89 1.78
C PHE A 149 -13.58 -9.98 0.57
N VAL A 150 -13.55 -10.58 -0.61
CA VAL A 150 -13.45 -9.87 -1.89
C VAL A 150 -14.70 -10.17 -2.71
N ALA A 151 -15.34 -9.12 -3.19
CA ALA A 151 -16.45 -9.24 -4.13
C ALA A 151 -15.90 -9.62 -5.52
N SER A 152 -16.43 -10.67 -6.10
CA SER A 152 -16.14 -11.13 -7.46
C SER A 152 -17.35 -11.83 -8.04
N ASP A 153 -17.82 -11.34 -9.19
CA ASP A 153 -18.94 -11.93 -9.95
C ASP A 153 -20.23 -12.08 -9.14
N GLY A 154 -20.53 -11.11 -8.28
CA GLY A 154 -21.71 -11.15 -7.42
C GLY A 154 -21.60 -12.02 -6.18
N GLU A 155 -20.43 -12.61 -5.92
CA GLU A 155 -20.13 -13.46 -4.77
C GLU A 155 -19.08 -12.86 -3.86
N LEU A 156 -19.13 -13.19 -2.56
CA LEU A 156 -18.07 -12.93 -1.59
C LEU A 156 -17.13 -14.13 -1.52
N LYS A 157 -15.89 -13.92 -1.93
CA LYS A 157 -14.81 -14.92 -1.82
C LYS A 157 -13.92 -14.63 -0.63
N LEU A 158 -13.63 -15.65 0.16
CA LEU A 158 -12.66 -15.56 1.25
C LEU A 158 -11.26 -15.66 0.67
N LYS A 159 -10.41 -14.71 1.01
CA LYS A 159 -8.98 -14.74 0.70
C LYS A 159 -8.18 -14.50 1.97
N LEU A 160 -7.08 -15.22 2.12
CA LEU A 160 -6.08 -14.96 3.14
C LEU A 160 -4.95 -14.15 2.51
N ASP A 161 -4.45 -13.16 3.23
CA ASP A 161 -3.33 -12.32 2.81
C ASP A 161 -2.04 -13.16 2.88
N PRO A 162 -1.37 -13.46 1.74
CA PRO A 162 -0.25 -14.38 1.71
C PRO A 162 0.93 -13.93 2.56
N GLU A 163 1.27 -12.63 2.53
CA GLU A 163 2.41 -12.07 3.27
C GLU A 163 2.16 -12.16 4.78
N LYS A 164 1.00 -11.69 5.25
CA LYS A 164 0.65 -11.73 6.68
C LYS A 164 0.55 -13.16 7.21
N LEU A 165 -0.02 -14.06 6.41
CA LEU A 165 -0.12 -15.47 6.78
C LEU A 165 1.27 -16.10 6.86
N SER A 166 2.14 -15.82 5.91
CA SER A 166 3.54 -16.24 5.90
C SER A 166 4.28 -15.78 7.15
N ASP A 167 4.12 -14.53 7.54
CA ASP A 167 4.73 -13.98 8.76
C ASP A 167 4.28 -14.73 10.02
N VAL A 168 2.99 -15.06 10.12
CA VAL A 168 2.46 -15.82 11.27
C VAL A 168 3.05 -17.23 11.29
N VAL A 169 3.14 -17.89 10.12
CA VAL A 169 3.71 -19.23 10.03
C VAL A 169 5.22 -19.22 10.31
N ARG A 170 5.97 -18.24 9.80
CA ARG A 170 7.40 -18.08 10.09
C ARG A 170 7.69 -17.90 11.58
N LYS A 171 6.90 -17.07 12.26
CA LYS A 171 7.00 -16.90 13.72
C LYS A 171 6.73 -18.19 14.49
N GLY A 172 5.87 -19.05 13.97
CA GLY A 172 5.57 -20.36 14.56
C GLY A 172 6.65 -21.43 14.30
N ALA A 173 7.52 -21.24 13.31
CA ALA A 173 8.57 -22.19 12.93
C ALA A 173 9.94 -21.50 12.70
N PRO A 174 10.48 -20.75 13.67
CA PRO A 174 11.66 -19.90 13.48
C PRO A 174 12.96 -20.68 13.22
N THR A 175 13.00 -21.94 13.64
CA THR A 175 14.19 -22.80 13.46
C THR A 175 14.24 -23.44 12.07
N LEU A 176 13.09 -23.67 11.43
CA LEU A 176 13.01 -24.29 10.12
C LEU A 176 13.03 -23.24 9.00
N LEU A 177 12.27 -22.17 9.17
CA LEU A 177 12.10 -21.13 8.15
C LEU A 177 13.10 -20.00 8.41
N LYS A 178 14.16 -19.96 7.63
CA LYS A 178 15.27 -19.02 7.78
C LYS A 178 15.37 -18.14 6.54
N GLU A 179 15.69 -16.88 6.74
CA GLU A 179 16.16 -16.04 5.66
C GLU A 179 17.54 -16.51 5.20
N GLY A 180 17.83 -16.35 3.91
CA GLY A 180 19.15 -16.58 3.38
C GLY A 180 20.15 -15.59 3.98
N LYS A 181 21.40 -16.01 4.09
CA LYS A 181 22.50 -15.12 4.46
C LYS A 181 23.22 -14.67 3.20
N ASP A 182 23.31 -13.37 3.02
CA ASP A 182 24.01 -12.77 1.90
C ASP A 182 25.50 -13.09 1.92
N ALA A 183 26.08 -13.25 0.74
CA ALA A 183 27.51 -13.31 0.59
C ALA A 183 28.14 -12.00 1.06
N LYS A 184 29.38 -12.07 1.48
CA LYS A 184 30.16 -10.91 1.92
C LYS A 184 31.53 -10.93 1.26
N ILE A 185 32.11 -9.75 1.13
CA ILE A 185 33.49 -9.60 0.73
C ILE A 185 34.25 -9.05 1.95
N GLU A 186 35.11 -9.86 2.53
CA GLU A 186 35.90 -9.52 3.69
C GLU A 186 37.36 -9.33 3.30
N ILE A 187 38.08 -8.39 3.93
CA ILE A 187 39.52 -8.20 3.75
C ILE A 187 40.23 -9.02 4.82
N VAL A 188 40.93 -10.04 4.38
CA VAL A 188 41.73 -10.90 5.25
C VAL A 188 43.16 -10.37 5.26
N ASP A 189 43.84 -10.41 6.45
CA ASP A 189 45.22 -9.97 6.64
C ASP A 189 45.51 -8.54 6.13
N HIS A 190 44.50 -7.65 6.20
CA HIS A 190 44.54 -6.25 5.76
C HIS A 190 44.82 -6.02 4.28
N THR A 191 44.95 -7.09 3.47
CA THR A 191 45.40 -6.96 2.08
C THR A 191 44.59 -7.80 1.07
N THR A 192 44.00 -8.93 1.48
CA THR A 192 43.42 -9.90 0.58
C THR A 192 41.90 -9.93 0.68
N PRO A 193 41.15 -9.52 -0.38
CA PRO A 193 39.69 -9.69 -0.42
C PRO A 193 39.34 -11.17 -0.53
N LYS A 194 38.38 -11.62 0.26
CA LYS A 194 37.85 -12.98 0.25
C LYS A 194 36.37 -12.96 0.24
N VAL A 195 35.77 -13.72 -0.69
CA VAL A 195 34.32 -13.93 -0.68
C VAL A 195 33.96 -14.93 0.40
N VAL A 196 33.06 -14.50 1.31
CA VAL A 196 32.36 -15.39 2.25
C VAL A 196 31.09 -15.83 1.57
N PRO A 197 30.87 -17.16 1.36
CA PRO A 197 29.71 -17.64 0.61
C PRO A 197 28.37 -17.26 1.24
N SER A 198 27.38 -17.08 0.37
CA SER A 198 25.98 -16.96 0.79
C SER A 198 25.46 -18.31 1.27
N GLU A 199 24.46 -18.27 2.14
CA GLU A 199 23.67 -19.44 2.52
C GLU A 199 22.21 -19.20 2.09
N ASP A 200 21.66 -20.14 1.36
CA ASP A 200 20.25 -20.07 0.99
C ASP A 200 19.35 -20.18 2.22
N GLY A 201 18.26 -19.46 2.17
CA GLY A 201 17.19 -19.56 3.15
C GLY A 201 16.28 -20.76 2.89
N VAL A 202 15.41 -21.02 3.84
CA VAL A 202 14.33 -22.00 3.72
C VAL A 202 13.00 -21.26 3.81
N GLY A 203 12.19 -21.39 2.79
CA GLY A 203 10.87 -20.80 2.68
C GLY A 203 9.84 -21.79 2.16
N PHE A 204 8.71 -21.28 1.71
CA PHE A 204 7.62 -22.02 1.09
C PHE A 204 6.90 -21.12 0.07
N ASP A 205 5.93 -21.67 -0.65
CA ASP A 205 5.08 -20.90 -1.55
C ASP A 205 3.95 -20.24 -0.74
N GLU A 206 4.02 -18.92 -0.61
CA GLU A 206 3.09 -18.13 0.21
C GLU A 206 1.69 -18.06 -0.41
N GLY A 207 1.61 -17.97 -1.75
CA GLY A 207 0.34 -17.99 -2.47
C GLY A 207 -0.38 -19.33 -2.30
N LYS A 208 0.34 -20.42 -2.52
CA LYS A 208 -0.21 -21.77 -2.34
C LYS A 208 -0.61 -22.04 -0.89
N LEU A 209 0.16 -21.55 0.09
CA LEU A 209 -0.22 -21.62 1.48
C LEU A 209 -1.55 -20.90 1.74
N ALA A 210 -1.70 -19.67 1.24
CA ALA A 210 -2.91 -18.87 1.46
C ALA A 210 -4.15 -19.51 0.84
N GLU A 211 -4.04 -20.04 -0.37
CA GLU A 211 -5.13 -20.76 -1.05
C GLU A 211 -5.51 -22.03 -0.30
N SER A 212 -4.54 -22.89 -0.01
CA SER A 212 -4.79 -24.15 0.71
C SER A 212 -5.32 -23.93 2.13
N ALA A 213 -4.85 -22.88 2.82
CA ALA A 213 -5.33 -22.54 4.15
C ALA A 213 -6.76 -21.99 4.12
N ALA A 214 -7.13 -21.18 3.11
CA ALA A 214 -8.50 -20.70 2.93
C ALA A 214 -9.47 -21.89 2.68
N GLU A 215 -9.09 -22.81 1.83
CA GLU A 215 -9.86 -24.02 1.54
C GLU A 215 -10.01 -24.89 2.79
N ALA A 216 -8.92 -25.26 3.43
CA ALA A 216 -8.94 -26.11 4.63
C ALA A 216 -9.68 -25.48 5.81
N ALA A 217 -9.66 -24.15 5.94
CA ALA A 217 -10.40 -23.46 6.98
C ALA A 217 -11.91 -23.47 6.75
N THR A 218 -12.37 -23.58 5.50
CA THR A 218 -13.79 -23.57 5.12
C THR A 218 -14.38 -24.97 4.95
N THR A 219 -13.59 -25.95 4.51
CA THR A 219 -14.05 -27.34 4.29
C THR A 219 -14.06 -28.21 5.56
N GLY A 220 -13.49 -27.73 6.64
CA GLY A 220 -13.49 -28.45 7.93
C GLY A 220 -12.32 -29.40 8.16
N ASP A 221 -11.48 -29.64 7.17
CA ASP A 221 -10.31 -30.54 7.28
C ASP A 221 -9.22 -29.97 8.20
N ARG A 222 -9.14 -28.63 8.25
CA ARG A 222 -8.30 -27.84 9.16
C ARG A 222 -6.84 -28.28 9.23
N LYS A 223 -6.34 -28.87 8.16
CA LYS A 223 -4.96 -29.28 8.00
C LYS A 223 -4.45 -28.86 6.62
N VAL A 224 -3.27 -28.29 6.60
CA VAL A 224 -2.57 -27.88 5.38
C VAL A 224 -1.16 -28.43 5.42
N GLU A 225 -0.68 -29.00 4.35
CA GLU A 225 0.71 -29.44 4.20
C GLU A 225 1.34 -28.69 3.04
N ILE A 226 2.44 -27.98 3.31
CA ILE A 226 3.17 -27.19 2.34
C ILE A 226 4.63 -27.62 2.33
N ALA A 227 5.15 -27.92 1.14
CA ALA A 227 6.56 -28.24 0.96
C ALA A 227 7.44 -27.00 1.17
N THR A 228 8.60 -27.20 1.78
CA THR A 228 9.64 -26.17 1.84
C THR A 228 10.34 -26.05 0.48
N LYS A 229 10.86 -24.84 0.21
CA LYS A 229 11.72 -24.56 -0.94
C LYS A 229 12.96 -23.79 -0.48
N SER A 230 14.07 -23.96 -1.19
CA SER A 230 15.22 -23.07 -1.05
C SER A 230 14.85 -21.67 -1.53
N VAL A 231 15.27 -20.66 -0.78
CA VAL A 231 15.13 -19.26 -1.15
C VAL A 231 16.53 -18.69 -1.24
N PRO A 232 17.01 -18.35 -2.44
CA PRO A 232 18.34 -17.79 -2.61
C PRO A 232 18.56 -16.56 -1.73
N ALA A 233 19.76 -16.36 -1.24
CA ALA A 233 20.18 -15.13 -0.60
C ALA A 233 19.97 -13.94 -1.57
N LYS A 234 19.74 -12.74 -1.04
CA LYS A 234 19.55 -11.51 -1.84
C LYS A 234 20.81 -11.11 -2.61
N PHE A 235 21.95 -11.41 -2.02
CA PHE A 235 23.26 -11.23 -2.64
C PHE A 235 24.00 -12.58 -2.57
N THR A 236 24.07 -13.26 -3.72
CA THR A 236 24.61 -14.60 -3.80
C THR A 236 26.14 -14.63 -3.86
N THR A 237 26.74 -15.79 -3.63
CA THR A 237 28.18 -16.00 -3.85
C THR A 237 28.57 -15.62 -5.27
N GLU A 238 27.77 -16.02 -6.25
CA GLU A 238 28.00 -15.70 -7.67
C GLU A 238 27.98 -14.20 -7.94
N ASP A 239 27.07 -13.46 -7.28
CA ASP A 239 27.02 -12.00 -7.39
C ASP A 239 28.29 -11.36 -6.81
N ALA A 240 28.75 -11.83 -5.66
CA ALA A 240 29.97 -11.35 -5.03
C ALA A 240 31.23 -11.65 -5.90
N GLU A 241 31.30 -12.82 -6.51
CA GLU A 241 32.39 -13.18 -7.41
C GLU A 241 32.39 -12.35 -8.70
N LYS A 242 31.19 -12.08 -9.27
CA LYS A 242 31.03 -11.23 -10.46
C LYS A 242 31.49 -9.79 -10.24
N MET A 243 31.46 -9.29 -8.99
CA MET A 243 31.98 -7.96 -8.68
C MET A 243 33.48 -7.82 -8.92
N GLY A 244 34.21 -8.93 -8.96
CA GLY A 244 35.62 -8.96 -9.37
C GLY A 244 36.55 -8.19 -8.43
N VAL A 245 36.23 -8.08 -7.15
CA VAL A 245 37.07 -7.41 -6.13
C VAL A 245 38.35 -8.22 -5.94
N LYS A 246 39.50 -7.65 -6.29
CA LYS A 246 40.80 -8.35 -6.36
C LYS A 246 41.84 -7.83 -5.37
N GLU A 247 41.77 -6.55 -5.01
CA GLU A 247 42.82 -5.89 -4.22
C GLU A 247 42.25 -4.78 -3.33
N VAL A 248 43.02 -4.42 -2.31
CA VAL A 248 42.76 -3.27 -1.45
C VAL A 248 43.31 -2.02 -2.14
N VAL A 249 42.41 -1.13 -2.61
CA VAL A 249 42.82 0.09 -3.34
C VAL A 249 43.17 1.26 -2.42
N SER A 250 42.70 1.25 -1.17
CA SER A 250 43.00 2.30 -0.18
C SER A 250 43.05 1.75 1.22
N SER A 251 44.02 2.22 2.01
CA SER A 251 44.11 1.95 3.44
C SER A 251 44.55 3.21 4.21
N ILE A 252 44.11 3.33 5.44
CA ILE A 252 44.51 4.43 6.33
C ILE A 252 44.58 3.93 7.76
N GLU A 253 45.66 4.31 8.45
CA GLU A 253 45.82 4.03 9.87
C GLU A 253 46.02 5.36 10.63
N THR A 254 45.36 5.49 11.76
CA THR A 254 45.52 6.61 12.66
C THR A 254 45.72 6.13 14.08
N PRO A 255 46.61 6.74 14.87
CA PRO A 255 46.87 6.29 16.23
C PRO A 255 45.65 6.51 17.13
N LEU A 256 45.38 5.54 18.00
CA LEU A 256 44.40 5.69 19.06
C LEU A 256 44.99 6.53 20.20
N THR A 257 44.17 7.45 20.73
CA THR A 257 44.52 8.14 21.97
C THR A 257 44.39 7.17 23.15
N ASN A 258 45.16 7.39 24.22
CA ASN A 258 45.04 6.58 25.44
C ASN A 258 43.78 6.97 26.25
N ASP A 259 42.64 6.72 25.66
CA ASP A 259 41.28 6.98 26.21
C ASP A 259 40.38 5.75 25.91
N ALA A 260 40.13 4.98 26.96
CA ALA A 260 39.35 3.74 26.85
C ALA A 260 37.91 3.99 26.44
N VAL A 261 37.31 5.10 26.87
CA VAL A 261 35.93 5.45 26.57
C VAL A 261 35.78 5.82 25.09
N ARG A 262 36.66 6.68 24.60
CA ARG A 262 36.76 7.04 23.19
C ARG A 262 37.00 5.80 22.31
N THR A 263 37.91 4.93 22.74
CA THR A 263 38.25 3.69 22.04
C THR A 263 37.02 2.76 21.92
N THR A 264 36.17 2.73 22.94
CA THR A 264 34.90 1.98 22.89
C THR A 264 34.00 2.49 21.76
N ASN A 265 33.78 3.80 21.65
CA ASN A 265 32.97 4.38 20.58
C ASN A 265 33.55 4.10 19.18
N LEU A 266 34.89 4.18 19.05
CA LEU A 266 35.56 3.87 17.78
C LEU A 266 35.42 2.40 17.41
N LYS A 267 35.55 1.46 18.35
CA LYS A 267 35.31 0.02 18.11
C LYS A 267 33.86 -0.24 17.66
N VAL A 268 32.89 0.31 18.38
CA VAL A 268 31.47 0.17 18.01
C VAL A 268 31.20 0.75 16.61
N GLY A 269 31.69 1.96 16.35
CA GLY A 269 31.51 2.61 15.06
C GLY A 269 32.17 1.81 13.92
N THR A 270 33.41 1.34 14.12
CA THR A 270 34.11 0.53 13.11
C THR A 270 33.41 -0.79 12.83
N GLN A 271 32.88 -1.47 13.87
CA GLN A 271 32.11 -2.72 13.68
C GLN A 271 30.86 -2.49 12.87
N LYS A 272 30.20 -1.35 13.03
CA LYS A 272 28.97 -1.02 12.27
C LYS A 272 29.23 -0.71 10.80
N VAL A 273 30.36 -0.13 10.47
CA VAL A 273 30.73 0.19 9.09
C VAL A 273 31.54 -0.90 8.40
N ALA A 274 32.07 -1.85 9.15
CA ALA A 274 32.85 -2.96 8.60
C ALA A 274 32.02 -3.78 7.60
N ASN A 275 32.65 -4.20 6.51
CA ASN A 275 32.06 -5.00 5.45
C ASN A 275 30.84 -4.34 4.74
N THR A 276 30.74 -3.02 4.80
CA THR A 276 29.73 -2.31 4.00
C THR A 276 30.09 -2.43 2.52
N LEU A 277 29.21 -3.06 1.75
CA LEU A 277 29.33 -3.16 0.31
C LEU A 277 28.65 -1.94 -0.33
N VAL A 278 29.40 -1.21 -1.15
CA VAL A 278 28.88 -0.12 -1.98
C VAL A 278 29.02 -0.55 -3.44
N LYS A 279 27.90 -0.71 -4.11
CA LYS A 279 27.89 -1.10 -5.54
C LYS A 279 28.16 0.11 -6.43
N PRO A 280 28.49 -0.09 -7.73
CA PRO A 280 28.54 1.00 -8.68
C PRO A 280 27.26 1.83 -8.65
N ASP A 281 27.39 3.15 -8.70
CA ASP A 281 26.30 4.14 -8.64
C ASP A 281 25.52 4.21 -7.31
N GLU A 282 25.96 3.50 -6.26
CA GLU A 282 25.39 3.63 -4.92
C GLU A 282 26.16 4.66 -4.07
N GLU A 283 25.43 5.32 -3.18
CA GLU A 283 25.99 6.26 -2.21
C GLU A 283 26.27 5.59 -0.86
N PHE A 284 27.44 5.86 -0.30
CA PHE A 284 27.76 5.49 1.07
C PHE A 284 27.49 6.66 2.03
N SER A 285 26.67 6.42 3.05
CA SER A 285 26.45 7.38 4.13
C SER A 285 26.94 6.82 5.45
N LEU A 286 27.98 7.44 6.02
CA LEU A 286 28.52 7.05 7.32
C LEU A 286 27.44 7.12 8.42
N LEU A 287 26.58 8.14 8.41
CA LEU A 287 25.51 8.26 9.40
C LEU A 287 24.46 7.14 9.29
N LYS A 288 24.13 6.74 8.06
CA LYS A 288 23.23 5.58 7.84
C LYS A 288 23.90 4.28 8.34
N ALA A 289 25.17 4.09 8.06
CA ALA A 289 25.91 2.89 8.47
C ALA A 289 26.08 2.80 10.00
N LEU A 290 26.33 3.92 10.67
CA LEU A 290 26.40 3.97 12.13
C LEU A 290 25.04 3.74 12.81
N GLY A 291 23.94 4.15 12.16
CA GLY A 291 22.60 4.14 12.75
C GLY A 291 22.48 5.10 13.96
N PRO A 292 21.53 4.87 14.87
CA PRO A 292 21.38 5.71 16.06
C PRO A 292 22.62 5.66 16.95
N ILE A 293 23.13 6.86 17.32
CA ILE A 293 24.28 7.00 18.21
C ILE A 293 23.76 7.20 19.64
N ASP A 294 23.38 6.10 20.28
CA ASP A 294 22.82 6.07 21.62
C ASP A 294 23.38 4.88 22.45
N ALA A 295 23.03 4.85 23.73
CA ALA A 295 23.51 3.83 24.66
C ALA A 295 22.96 2.42 24.32
N ALA A 296 21.75 2.32 23.77
CA ALA A 296 21.15 1.04 23.37
C ALA A 296 21.92 0.38 22.21
N HIS A 297 22.61 1.19 21.41
CA HIS A 297 23.45 0.74 20.29
C HIS A 297 24.94 0.63 20.65
N GLY A 298 25.28 0.70 21.96
CA GLY A 298 26.61 0.45 22.47
C GLY A 298 27.53 1.66 22.53
N PHE A 299 27.06 2.86 22.24
CA PHE A 299 27.83 4.08 22.36
C PHE A 299 27.85 4.59 23.80
N VAL A 300 28.97 5.14 24.19
CA VAL A 300 29.19 5.71 25.53
C VAL A 300 29.49 7.21 25.46
N SER A 301 29.22 7.93 26.55
CA SER A 301 29.49 9.37 26.62
C SER A 301 31.00 9.61 26.71
N SER A 302 31.56 10.43 25.83
CA SER A 302 32.96 10.82 25.78
C SER A 302 33.09 12.28 25.36
N GLY A 303 34.29 12.82 25.45
CA GLY A 303 34.59 14.20 25.11
C GLY A 303 34.31 14.55 23.66
N VAL A 304 33.63 15.66 23.44
CA VAL A 304 33.37 16.29 22.14
C VAL A 304 33.67 17.78 22.20
N VAL A 305 33.89 18.37 21.02
CA VAL A 305 33.97 19.83 20.89
C VAL A 305 32.67 20.29 20.25
N ALA A 306 31.89 21.07 20.98
CA ALA A 306 30.62 21.63 20.48
C ALA A 306 30.68 23.16 20.56
N ASN A 307 30.47 23.85 19.44
CA ASN A 307 30.53 25.33 19.35
C ASN A 307 31.83 25.92 19.85
N GLY A 308 32.94 25.20 19.67
CA GLY A 308 34.27 25.64 20.14
C GLY A 308 34.58 25.37 21.62
N PHE A 309 33.69 24.73 22.35
CA PHE A 309 33.85 24.40 23.77
C PHE A 309 33.91 22.88 23.98
N ASN A 310 34.73 22.48 24.99
CA ASN A 310 34.76 21.09 25.42
C ASN A 310 33.43 20.71 26.10
N SER A 311 32.85 19.61 25.66
CA SER A 311 31.58 19.05 26.16
C SER A 311 31.66 17.53 26.17
N THR A 312 30.59 16.86 26.60
CA THR A 312 30.45 15.40 26.53
C THR A 312 29.19 15.01 25.79
N ALA A 313 29.29 14.01 24.92
CA ALA A 313 28.12 13.44 24.21
C ALA A 313 28.35 11.95 23.93
N LEU A 314 27.26 11.23 23.68
CA LEU A 314 27.35 9.85 23.21
C LEU A 314 28.05 9.79 21.84
N GLY A 315 28.95 8.83 21.67
CA GLY A 315 29.70 8.69 20.42
C GLY A 315 30.90 9.67 20.31
N GLY A 316 31.35 10.32 21.40
CA GLY A 316 32.52 11.17 21.36
C GLY A 316 33.73 10.41 20.83
N GLY A 317 34.47 11.04 19.89
CA GLY A 317 35.61 10.44 19.19
C GLY A 317 35.30 9.91 17.79
N LEU A 318 34.05 9.74 17.40
CA LEU A 318 33.65 9.26 16.05
C LEU A 318 34.11 10.18 14.91
N SER A 319 34.48 11.43 15.18
CA SER A 319 35.13 12.32 14.22
C SER A 319 36.41 11.72 13.60
N GLN A 320 37.14 10.90 14.35
CA GLN A 320 38.30 10.18 13.82
C GLN A 320 37.90 9.13 12.79
N LEU A 321 36.82 8.36 13.07
CA LEU A 321 36.25 7.42 12.12
C LEU A 321 35.75 8.13 10.86
N SER A 322 35.06 9.27 11.03
CA SER A 322 34.57 10.08 9.92
C SER A 322 35.73 10.56 9.03
N THR A 323 36.78 11.10 9.61
CA THR A 323 37.97 11.54 8.91
C THR A 323 38.64 10.38 8.16
N ASN A 324 38.77 9.21 8.79
CA ASN A 324 39.36 8.05 8.15
C ASN A 324 38.48 7.56 6.98
N THR A 325 37.16 7.48 7.15
CA THR A 325 36.23 7.05 6.11
C THR A 325 36.27 7.98 4.90
N PHE A 326 36.25 9.30 5.13
CA PHE A 326 36.39 10.30 4.08
C PHE A 326 37.70 10.14 3.30
N ASN A 327 38.81 10.04 4.00
CA ASN A 327 40.13 9.87 3.36
C ASN A 327 40.24 8.54 2.58
N LEU A 328 39.64 7.45 3.09
CA LEU A 328 39.58 6.17 2.37
C LEU A 328 38.83 6.32 1.06
N GLY A 329 37.61 6.91 1.10
CA GLY A 329 36.79 7.15 -0.09
C GLY A 329 37.50 8.05 -1.10
N TYR A 330 38.04 9.17 -0.65
CA TYR A 330 38.78 10.11 -1.48
C TYR A 330 39.97 9.46 -2.21
N ARG A 331 40.78 8.68 -1.48
CA ARG A 331 41.91 7.95 -2.06
C ARG A 331 41.50 6.81 -2.99
N ALA A 332 40.33 6.23 -2.75
CA ALA A 332 39.75 5.19 -3.62
C ALA A 332 39.01 5.77 -4.86
N GLY A 333 38.94 7.09 -5.02
CA GLY A 333 38.34 7.76 -6.15
C GLY A 333 36.83 7.96 -6.05
N PHE A 334 36.26 7.86 -4.85
CA PHE A 334 34.86 8.22 -4.63
C PHE A 334 34.64 9.73 -4.74
N VAL A 335 33.47 10.12 -5.21
CA VAL A 335 33.05 11.52 -5.31
C VAL A 335 32.25 11.87 -4.06
N ASP A 336 32.54 13.04 -3.46
CA ASP A 336 31.74 13.59 -2.36
C ASP A 336 30.44 14.19 -2.90
N VAL A 337 29.28 13.80 -2.32
CA VAL A 337 27.94 14.18 -2.80
C VAL A 337 27.07 14.74 -1.66
#